data_17b0ea59f08ed3e0587655b17f4c41d4
#
_entry.id   17b0ea59f08ed3e0587655b17f4c41d4
#
_cell.length_a   1.000
_cell.length_b   1.000
_cell.length_c   1.000
_cell.angle_alpha   90.00
_cell.angle_beta   90.00
_cell.angle_gamma   90.00
#
_symmetry.space_group_name_H-M   'P 1'
#
loop_
_entity.id
_entity.type
_entity.pdbx_description
1 polymer ?
#
loop_
_entity_poly.entity_id
_entity_poly.type
_entity_poly.pdbx_seq_one_letter_code
_entity_poly.pdbx_strand_id
1 'polypeptide(L)'
;MADPSGLSSRDRLLIDDPQMAPYFAVNQSRMGDVCDPVTNPDGYIPLCTAENKLVADLLLAKLAQVRNVPASALGYTDMLGSPAFRSRLASFLERHVVRRSIDPENVAVLAGAGTVLEQLFHVIADVGDAVLVPTPSYAGFWADLQTRDGLVIAPVPTTPDTGFRLTPAALDRALAAADRPVRALLYTSPDNPLGRVSPAGDIAMVIEWAEAVGVHLVMSEVYALSVYGDAEFVSAGSLRATLGDRLHLVWAFSKDLAMSGFRCGTLISENDDVLRAVRELAYWGAVSGDTQWALGCMVTDDAWIDEYVAEMRSRLETSYRAVTRVLDAAGIPHLPAAAGLFLLADLRRWLDAPTWEAERRLWERILTEVNVNVTPGSACHIVEPGFVRICFAAVPTDVAVTGVERLATVLGR
;
A
#
# COMPACT_ATOMS: atom_id res chain seq x y z
N MET A 1 39.93 4.17 -6.36
CA MET A 1 39.92 5.58 -6.83
C MET A 1 38.66 6.22 -6.28
N ALA A 2 38.70 7.42 -5.73
CA ALA A 2 37.49 8.09 -5.28
C ALA A 2 36.58 8.37 -6.51
N ASP A 3 35.26 8.20 -6.35
CA ASP A 3 34.29 8.54 -7.38
C ASP A 3 34.41 10.02 -7.76
N PRO A 4 34.61 10.37 -9.05
CA PRO A 4 34.74 11.74 -9.50
C PRO A 4 33.48 12.58 -9.26
N SER A 5 32.31 11.97 -8.98
CA SER A 5 31.07 12.67 -8.64
C SER A 5 31.07 13.22 -7.20
N GLY A 6 31.99 12.78 -6.33
CA GLY A 6 32.02 13.15 -4.91
C GLY A 6 30.92 12.53 -4.06
N LEU A 7 30.13 11.61 -4.62
CA LEU A 7 29.08 10.89 -3.90
C LEU A 7 29.64 9.71 -3.10
N SER A 8 28.93 9.33 -2.05
CA SER A 8 29.19 8.05 -1.37
C SER A 8 28.89 6.88 -2.32
N SER A 9 29.56 5.75 -2.12
CA SER A 9 29.28 4.54 -2.91
C SER A 9 27.83 4.08 -2.78
N ARG A 10 27.22 4.28 -1.61
CA ARG A 10 25.81 3.97 -1.33
C ARG A 10 24.86 4.82 -2.19
N ASP A 11 25.10 6.14 -2.25
CA ASP A 11 24.23 7.05 -3.00
C ASP A 11 24.46 6.96 -4.51
N ARG A 12 25.65 6.53 -4.92
CA ARG A 12 25.94 6.24 -6.32
C ARG A 12 25.04 5.12 -6.87
N LEU A 13 24.84 4.06 -6.08
CA LEU A 13 23.95 2.95 -6.46
C LEU A 13 22.51 3.43 -6.72
N LEU A 14 22.01 4.42 -5.96
CA LEU A 14 20.64 4.96 -6.18
C LEU A 14 20.48 5.68 -7.53
N ILE A 15 21.58 6.21 -8.08
CA ILE A 15 21.59 6.85 -9.40
C ILE A 15 21.72 5.80 -10.51
N ASP A 16 22.63 4.84 -10.33
CA ASP A 16 22.96 3.84 -11.34
C ASP A 16 21.88 2.75 -11.45
N ASP A 17 21.20 2.44 -10.35
CA ASP A 17 20.08 1.50 -10.27
C ASP A 17 18.90 2.12 -9.49
N PRO A 18 18.11 3.00 -10.12
CA PRO A 18 16.98 3.64 -9.46
C PRO A 18 15.95 2.61 -9.03
N GLN A 19 15.59 2.61 -7.74
CA GLN A 19 14.61 1.66 -7.17
C GLN A 19 13.15 1.95 -7.60
N MET A 20 12.95 3.07 -8.28
CA MET A 20 11.63 3.47 -8.78
C MET A 20 11.27 2.69 -10.04
N ALA A 21 10.20 1.92 -9.99
CA ALA A 21 9.73 1.14 -11.14
C ALA A 21 9.41 2.05 -12.36
N PRO A 22 9.73 1.62 -13.59
CA PRO A 22 9.59 2.42 -14.81
C PRO A 22 8.20 3.03 -15.02
N TYR A 23 7.14 2.29 -14.71
CA TYR A 23 5.76 2.77 -14.85
C TYR A 23 5.47 4.00 -13.99
N PHE A 24 6.12 4.11 -12.83
CA PHE A 24 5.94 5.25 -11.92
C PHE A 24 6.70 6.49 -12.41
N ALA A 25 7.91 6.34 -12.93
CA ALA A 25 8.67 7.43 -13.55
C ALA A 25 7.92 8.01 -14.76
N VAL A 26 7.35 7.14 -15.60
CA VAL A 26 6.48 7.55 -16.72
C VAL A 26 5.25 8.30 -16.19
N ASN A 27 4.61 7.79 -15.15
CA ASN A 27 3.46 8.48 -14.54
C ASN A 27 3.81 9.92 -14.12
N GLN A 28 4.91 10.10 -13.41
CA GLN A 28 5.34 11.43 -12.97
C GLN A 28 5.57 12.38 -14.16
N SER A 29 6.18 11.89 -15.24
CA SER A 29 6.48 12.71 -16.43
C SER A 29 5.24 13.11 -17.24
N ARG A 30 4.13 12.37 -17.15
CA ARG A 30 2.91 12.59 -17.93
C ARG A 30 1.75 13.25 -17.15
N MET A 31 1.92 13.54 -15.87
CA MET A 31 0.85 14.14 -15.05
C MET A 31 0.42 15.54 -15.48
N GLY A 32 1.16 16.20 -16.38
CA GLY A 32 0.76 17.47 -16.99
C GLY A 32 -0.22 17.34 -18.15
N ASP A 33 -0.48 16.12 -18.65
CA ASP A 33 -1.32 15.83 -19.82
C ASP A 33 -2.43 14.82 -19.50
N VAL A 34 -3.02 14.91 -18.31
CA VAL A 34 -4.04 13.96 -17.85
C VAL A 34 -5.34 14.13 -18.64
N CYS A 35 -5.97 13.00 -18.95
CA CYS A 35 -7.28 12.97 -19.60
C CYS A 35 -8.34 13.73 -18.81
N ASP A 36 -9.03 14.61 -19.49
CA ASP A 36 -10.25 15.26 -19.05
C ASP A 36 -11.31 15.08 -20.15
N PRO A 37 -12.49 14.54 -19.84
CA PRO A 37 -13.49 14.19 -20.85
C PRO A 37 -13.95 15.34 -21.74
N VAL A 38 -13.79 16.60 -21.29
CA VAL A 38 -14.23 17.78 -22.00
C VAL A 38 -13.08 18.53 -22.67
N THR A 39 -11.98 18.74 -21.94
CA THR A 39 -10.89 19.62 -22.39
C THR A 39 -9.69 18.87 -22.98
N ASN A 40 -9.50 17.60 -22.63
CA ASN A 40 -8.41 16.74 -23.11
C ASN A 40 -8.84 15.26 -23.19
N PRO A 41 -9.82 14.91 -24.05
CA PRO A 41 -10.38 13.56 -24.10
C PRO A 41 -9.37 12.49 -24.51
N ASP A 42 -8.31 12.83 -25.23
CA ASP A 42 -7.25 11.89 -25.66
C ASP A 42 -6.05 11.85 -24.70
N GLY A 43 -6.11 12.61 -23.62
CA GLY A 43 -5.05 12.73 -22.64
C GLY A 43 -4.66 11.41 -21.94
N TYR A 44 -3.61 11.48 -21.16
CA TYR A 44 -3.04 10.38 -20.39
C TYR A 44 -3.94 9.91 -19.26
N ILE A 45 -4.14 8.59 -19.13
CA ILE A 45 -4.96 8.00 -18.05
C ILE A 45 -4.07 7.18 -17.10
N PRO A 46 -3.84 7.67 -15.87
CA PRO A 46 -2.97 7.03 -14.85
C PRO A 46 -3.72 5.95 -14.06
N LEU A 47 -3.86 4.74 -14.58
CA LEU A 47 -4.43 3.60 -13.84
C LEU A 47 -3.37 2.79 -13.08
N CYS A 48 -2.16 3.34 -12.88
CA CYS A 48 -1.04 2.66 -12.22
C CYS A 48 -0.84 3.07 -10.76
N THR A 49 -1.39 4.20 -10.33
CA THR A 49 -1.15 4.74 -8.98
C THR A 49 -2.30 4.38 -8.05
N ALA A 50 -2.00 3.73 -6.92
CA ALA A 50 -3.01 3.36 -5.92
C ALA A 50 -3.38 4.57 -5.04
N GLU A 51 -4.14 5.51 -5.61
CA GLU A 51 -4.77 6.64 -4.95
C GLU A 51 -6.28 6.56 -5.10
N ASN A 52 -7.01 7.09 -4.11
CA ASN A 52 -8.46 7.22 -4.19
C ASN A 52 -8.83 8.69 -4.44
N LYS A 53 -9.17 9.03 -5.67
CA LYS A 53 -9.64 10.37 -6.06
C LYS A 53 -11.16 10.49 -6.08
N LEU A 54 -11.88 9.38 -5.86
CA LEU A 54 -13.34 9.34 -5.92
C LEU A 54 -14.03 10.11 -4.79
N VAL A 55 -13.30 10.40 -3.69
CA VAL A 55 -13.84 11.01 -2.46
C VAL A 55 -13.23 12.37 -2.14
N ALA A 56 -12.57 13.00 -3.11
CA ALA A 56 -11.89 14.28 -2.90
C ALA A 56 -12.85 15.41 -2.43
N ASP A 57 -14.06 15.42 -2.94
CA ASP A 57 -15.13 16.37 -2.56
C ASP A 57 -15.46 16.29 -1.06
N LEU A 58 -15.62 15.08 -0.52
CA LEU A 58 -15.92 14.84 0.90
C LEU A 58 -14.78 15.34 1.80
N LEU A 59 -13.55 15.03 1.39
CA LEU A 59 -12.36 15.41 2.14
C LEU A 59 -12.10 16.91 2.13
N LEU A 60 -12.24 17.56 0.97
CA LEU A 60 -12.08 19.01 0.85
C LEU A 60 -13.12 19.76 1.68
N ALA A 61 -14.37 19.32 1.66
CA ALA A 61 -15.43 19.88 2.49
C ALA A 61 -15.13 19.77 3.99
N LYS A 62 -14.62 18.60 4.43
CA LYS A 62 -14.25 18.39 5.83
C LYS A 62 -13.03 19.20 6.25
N LEU A 63 -11.99 19.23 5.42
CA LEU A 63 -10.78 20.00 5.67
C LEU A 63 -11.08 21.52 5.81
N ALA A 64 -11.99 22.05 5.00
CA ALA A 64 -12.41 23.44 5.12
C ALA A 64 -13.04 23.77 6.50
N GLN A 65 -13.65 22.79 7.15
CA GLN A 65 -14.25 22.95 8.48
C GLN A 65 -13.23 22.86 9.63
N VAL A 66 -12.24 21.96 9.52
CA VAL A 66 -11.35 21.59 10.63
C VAL A 66 -9.98 22.27 10.60
N ARG A 67 -9.61 22.93 9.50
CA ARG A 67 -8.27 23.50 9.32
C ARG A 67 -8.13 24.89 9.97
N ASN A 68 -8.62 25.00 11.20
CA ASN A 68 -8.39 26.16 12.05
C ASN A 68 -7.27 25.83 13.04
N VAL A 69 -6.03 26.04 12.59
CA VAL A 69 -4.80 25.60 13.29
C VAL A 69 -4.57 26.43 14.55
N PRO A 70 -4.49 25.84 15.74
CA PRO A 70 -4.20 26.57 16.97
C PRO A 70 -2.71 26.90 17.10
N ALA A 71 -2.39 27.93 17.90
CA ALA A 71 -1.00 28.32 18.14
C ALA A 71 -0.12 27.18 18.70
N SER A 72 -0.70 26.23 19.44
CA SER A 72 0.02 25.06 19.95
C SER A 72 0.54 24.11 18.87
N ALA A 73 -0.01 24.14 17.67
CA ALA A 73 0.45 23.33 16.54
C ALA A 73 1.68 23.96 15.82
N LEU A 74 2.08 25.16 16.19
CA LEU A 74 3.23 25.85 15.58
C LEU A 74 4.58 25.43 16.21
N GLY A 75 4.55 24.89 17.42
CA GLY A 75 5.76 24.49 18.16
C GLY A 75 6.14 23.03 17.94
N TYR A 76 7.35 22.69 18.35
CA TYR A 76 7.76 21.28 18.43
C TYR A 76 6.89 20.53 19.46
N THR A 77 6.61 19.28 19.17
CA THR A 77 5.91 18.34 20.04
C THR A 77 6.67 17.01 20.07
N ASP A 78 6.12 15.98 20.70
CA ASP A 78 6.69 14.64 20.65
C ASP A 78 6.83 14.19 19.18
N MET A 79 8.02 13.72 18.80
CA MET A 79 8.33 13.33 17.43
C MET A 79 7.56 12.08 16.97
N LEU A 80 7.11 11.23 17.91
CA LEU A 80 6.18 10.13 17.66
C LEU A 80 4.72 10.58 17.45
N GLY A 81 4.47 11.87 17.37
CA GLY A 81 3.16 12.48 17.36
C GLY A 81 2.74 13.03 18.71
N SER A 82 2.04 14.17 18.72
CA SER A 82 1.59 14.80 19.95
C SER A 82 0.73 13.82 20.78
N PRO A 83 0.82 13.82 22.12
CA PRO A 83 0.01 12.94 22.96
C PRO A 83 -1.49 13.05 22.68
N ALA A 84 -1.97 14.26 22.42
CA ALA A 84 -3.36 14.50 22.06
C ALA A 84 -3.74 13.84 20.73
N PHE A 85 -2.87 13.87 19.73
CA PHE A 85 -3.13 13.24 18.44
C PHE A 85 -3.05 11.71 18.56
N ARG A 86 -2.04 11.17 19.25
CA ARG A 86 -1.93 9.71 19.50
C ARG A 86 -3.16 9.17 20.21
N SER A 87 -3.69 9.87 21.23
CA SER A 87 -4.90 9.48 21.93
C SER A 87 -6.13 9.44 21.03
N ARG A 88 -6.32 10.47 20.21
CA ARG A 88 -7.44 10.53 19.24
C ARG A 88 -7.33 9.42 18.19
N LEU A 89 -6.12 9.19 17.70
CA LEU A 89 -5.85 8.19 16.69
C LEU A 89 -6.01 6.76 17.25
N ALA A 90 -5.55 6.51 18.49
CA ALA A 90 -5.78 5.24 19.17
C ALA A 90 -7.28 4.91 19.27
N SER A 91 -8.09 5.87 19.71
CA SER A 91 -9.55 5.71 19.80
C SER A 91 -10.22 5.43 18.45
N PHE A 92 -9.76 6.12 17.39
CA PHE A 92 -10.24 5.87 16.03
C PHE A 92 -9.86 4.47 15.54
N LEU A 93 -8.58 4.08 15.70
CA LEU A 93 -8.09 2.76 15.28
C LEU A 93 -8.75 1.63 16.06
N GLU A 94 -8.96 1.81 17.37
CA GLU A 94 -9.70 0.87 18.22
C GLU A 94 -11.11 0.64 17.68
N ARG A 95 -11.82 1.70 17.32
CA ARG A 95 -13.22 1.63 16.88
C ARG A 95 -13.36 1.11 15.44
N HIS A 96 -12.54 1.57 14.51
CA HIS A 96 -12.78 1.37 13.09
C HIS A 96 -11.87 0.34 12.43
N VAL A 97 -10.67 0.08 12.98
CA VAL A 97 -9.66 -0.77 12.34
C VAL A 97 -9.36 -2.00 13.18
N VAL A 98 -8.78 -1.82 14.37
CA VAL A 98 -8.20 -2.93 15.14
C VAL A 98 -9.24 -3.70 15.93
N ARG A 99 -10.36 -3.04 16.29
CA ARG A 99 -11.46 -3.64 17.08
C ARG A 99 -11.01 -4.20 18.44
N ARG A 100 -10.00 -3.58 19.02
CA ARG A 100 -9.42 -3.90 20.31
C ARG A 100 -8.89 -2.62 20.96
N SER A 101 -8.86 -2.54 22.29
CA SER A 101 -8.28 -1.41 23.01
C SER A 101 -6.81 -1.19 22.66
N ILE A 102 -6.43 0.05 22.47
CA ILE A 102 -5.09 0.49 22.08
C ILE A 102 -4.63 1.56 23.09
N ASP A 103 -3.55 1.27 23.83
CA ASP A 103 -2.90 2.31 24.62
C ASP A 103 -2.27 3.35 23.67
N PRO A 104 -2.57 4.65 23.80
CA PRO A 104 -1.93 5.68 23.02
C PRO A 104 -0.40 5.69 23.09
N GLU A 105 0.20 5.17 24.16
CA GLU A 105 1.65 5.04 24.28
C GLU A 105 2.22 3.95 23.34
N ASN A 106 1.39 3.01 22.89
CA ASN A 106 1.74 2.00 21.90
C ASN A 106 1.59 2.47 20.46
N VAL A 107 1.27 3.76 20.24
CA VAL A 107 1.06 4.36 18.93
C VAL A 107 2.22 5.30 18.59
N ALA A 108 2.91 5.03 17.49
CA ALA A 108 3.87 5.94 16.88
C ALA A 108 3.34 6.49 15.55
N VAL A 109 3.44 7.80 15.36
CA VAL A 109 2.94 8.51 14.17
C VAL A 109 4.12 9.07 13.38
N LEU A 110 4.28 8.63 12.14
CA LEU A 110 5.40 8.97 11.28
C LEU A 110 4.94 9.43 9.89
N ALA A 111 5.85 9.96 9.09
CA ALA A 111 5.59 10.59 7.79
C ALA A 111 5.14 9.60 6.68
N GLY A 112 4.07 8.87 6.92
CA GLY A 112 3.47 7.88 6.03
C GLY A 112 3.94 6.46 6.28
N ALA A 113 3.22 5.48 5.71
CA ALA A 113 3.49 4.05 5.93
C ALA A 113 4.91 3.63 5.50
N GLY A 114 5.48 4.22 4.43
CA GLY A 114 6.85 3.93 4.01
C GLY A 114 7.87 4.29 5.10
N THR A 115 7.74 5.48 5.73
CA THR A 115 8.60 5.86 6.87
C THR A 115 8.36 4.99 8.10
N VAL A 116 7.10 4.55 8.32
CA VAL A 116 6.81 3.59 9.41
C VAL A 116 7.53 2.28 9.18
N LEU A 117 7.45 1.74 7.96
CA LEU A 117 8.12 0.49 7.60
C LEU A 117 9.64 0.65 7.71
N GLU A 118 10.21 1.67 7.08
CA GLU A 118 11.65 1.93 7.11
C GLU A 118 12.17 2.00 8.56
N GLN A 119 11.56 2.82 9.42
CA GLN A 119 12.05 2.95 10.79
C GLN A 119 11.81 1.70 11.64
N LEU A 120 10.69 1.00 11.44
CA LEU A 120 10.45 -0.27 12.14
C LEU A 120 11.49 -1.31 11.73
N PHE A 121 11.72 -1.50 10.43
CA PHE A 121 12.66 -2.49 9.94
C PHE A 121 14.11 -2.15 10.28
N HIS A 122 14.46 -0.87 10.30
CA HIS A 122 15.76 -0.42 10.80
C HIS A 122 16.02 -0.84 12.25
N VAL A 123 14.97 -0.91 13.07
CA VAL A 123 15.06 -1.28 14.49
C VAL A 123 15.09 -2.78 14.71
N ILE A 124 14.35 -3.56 13.91
CA ILE A 124 14.16 -5.00 14.15
C ILE A 124 15.08 -5.90 13.31
N ALA A 125 15.86 -5.34 12.39
CA ALA A 125 16.73 -6.10 11.49
C ALA A 125 18.05 -5.37 11.23
N ASP A 126 19.14 -6.11 11.07
CA ASP A 126 20.45 -5.60 10.69
C ASP A 126 20.62 -5.54 9.16
N VAL A 127 21.55 -4.70 8.67
CA VAL A 127 21.90 -4.63 7.26
C VAL A 127 22.27 -6.03 6.73
N GLY A 128 21.61 -6.45 5.66
CA GLY A 128 21.81 -7.77 5.05
C GLY A 128 20.94 -8.87 5.64
N ASP A 129 20.17 -8.63 6.68
CA ASP A 129 19.15 -9.57 7.15
C ASP A 129 17.99 -9.67 6.14
N ALA A 130 17.28 -10.80 6.17
CA ALA A 130 16.19 -11.10 5.25
C ALA A 130 14.81 -10.79 5.85
N VAL A 131 13.91 -10.32 4.98
CA VAL A 131 12.48 -10.16 5.27
C VAL A 131 11.69 -11.00 4.29
N LEU A 132 10.85 -11.89 4.80
CA LEU A 132 9.90 -12.65 3.98
C LEU A 132 8.77 -11.70 3.52
N VAL A 133 8.49 -11.71 2.22
CA VAL A 133 7.38 -10.96 1.62
C VAL A 133 6.60 -11.87 0.69
N PRO A 134 5.32 -12.20 1.00
CA PRO A 134 4.47 -12.92 0.07
C PRO A 134 4.32 -12.15 -1.25
N THR A 135 4.44 -12.87 -2.37
CA THR A 135 4.27 -12.29 -3.69
C THR A 135 3.16 -12.99 -4.48
N PRO A 136 2.37 -12.24 -5.28
CA PRO A 136 2.54 -10.81 -5.61
C PRO A 136 2.38 -9.89 -4.42
N SER A 137 3.00 -8.68 -4.49
CA SER A 137 2.95 -7.69 -3.42
C SER A 137 3.02 -6.25 -3.95
N TYR A 138 2.90 -5.30 -3.05
CA TYR A 138 3.11 -3.89 -3.37
C TYR A 138 4.54 -3.64 -3.87
N ALA A 139 4.66 -3.07 -5.06
CA ALA A 139 5.94 -2.81 -5.74
C ALA A 139 6.93 -1.97 -4.91
N GLY A 140 6.43 -1.09 -4.04
CA GLY A 140 7.26 -0.20 -3.23
C GLY A 140 7.98 -0.85 -2.07
N PHE A 141 7.60 -2.06 -1.62
CA PHE A 141 8.27 -2.70 -0.48
C PHE A 141 9.76 -2.94 -0.71
N TRP A 142 10.18 -3.22 -1.95
CA TRP A 142 11.60 -3.35 -2.27
C TRP A 142 12.36 -2.06 -1.99
N ALA A 143 11.86 -0.94 -2.50
CA ALA A 143 12.47 0.36 -2.23
C ALA A 143 12.41 0.74 -0.74
N ASP A 144 11.26 0.50 -0.08
CA ASP A 144 11.05 0.83 1.33
C ASP A 144 12.05 0.11 2.26
N LEU A 145 12.41 -1.14 1.96
CA LEU A 145 13.25 -1.98 2.83
C LEU A 145 14.73 -2.04 2.40
N GLN A 146 15.02 -1.92 1.10
CA GLN A 146 16.38 -2.08 0.59
C GLN A 146 17.16 -0.77 0.55
N THR A 147 16.51 0.36 0.24
CA THR A 147 17.19 1.60 -0.12
C THR A 147 18.05 2.15 1.02
N ARG A 148 17.51 2.21 2.24
CA ARG A 148 18.24 2.76 3.40
C ARG A 148 18.68 1.69 4.38
N ASP A 149 17.85 0.70 4.63
CA ASP A 149 18.10 -0.33 5.62
C ASP A 149 18.98 -1.46 5.08
N GLY A 150 19.13 -1.55 3.75
CA GLY A 150 19.99 -2.55 3.13
C GLY A 150 19.56 -3.99 3.40
N LEU A 151 18.25 -4.19 3.61
CA LEU A 151 17.69 -5.52 3.87
C LEU A 151 17.59 -6.34 2.59
N VAL A 152 17.51 -7.64 2.72
CA VAL A 152 17.29 -8.56 1.61
C VAL A 152 15.85 -9.05 1.64
N ILE A 153 15.10 -8.83 0.56
CA ILE A 153 13.77 -9.41 0.46
C ILE A 153 13.87 -10.86 0.01
N ALA A 154 13.33 -11.75 0.81
CA ALA A 154 13.13 -13.15 0.48
C ALA A 154 11.66 -13.36 0.07
N PRO A 155 11.34 -13.42 -1.24
CA PRO A 155 9.96 -13.56 -1.69
C PRO A 155 9.39 -14.91 -1.28
N VAL A 156 8.10 -14.90 -0.90
CA VAL A 156 7.30 -16.12 -0.69
C VAL A 156 6.34 -16.26 -1.87
N PRO A 157 6.71 -16.98 -2.94
CA PRO A 157 5.92 -17.01 -4.15
C PRO A 157 4.58 -17.71 -3.94
N THR A 158 3.51 -17.07 -4.42
CA THR A 158 2.21 -17.68 -4.62
C THR A 158 1.84 -17.65 -6.10
N THR A 159 0.96 -18.56 -6.55
CA THR A 159 0.69 -18.78 -7.96
C THR A 159 -0.77 -18.59 -8.32
N PRO A 160 -1.09 -18.24 -9.57
CA PRO A 160 -2.47 -18.15 -10.06
C PRO A 160 -3.26 -19.44 -9.88
N ASP A 161 -2.63 -20.60 -10.05
CA ASP A 161 -3.28 -21.93 -9.92
C ASP A 161 -3.85 -22.18 -8.52
N THR A 162 -3.21 -21.56 -7.49
CA THR A 162 -3.69 -21.61 -6.10
C THR A 162 -4.56 -20.42 -5.74
N GLY A 163 -4.91 -19.55 -6.70
CA GLY A 163 -5.55 -18.27 -6.45
C GLY A 163 -4.66 -17.33 -5.61
N PHE A 164 -3.34 -17.45 -5.72
CA PHE A 164 -2.37 -16.70 -4.92
C PHE A 164 -2.51 -16.88 -3.40
N ARG A 165 -2.91 -18.07 -2.97
CA ARG A 165 -3.10 -18.34 -1.54
C ARG A 165 -1.76 -18.63 -0.86
N LEU A 166 -1.49 -17.93 0.24
CA LEU A 166 -0.35 -18.20 1.12
C LEU A 166 -0.62 -19.44 1.98
N THR A 167 0.39 -20.29 2.15
CA THR A 167 0.31 -21.50 2.98
C THR A 167 1.52 -21.61 3.90
N PRO A 168 1.43 -22.30 5.06
CA PRO A 168 2.58 -22.57 5.92
C PRO A 168 3.75 -23.21 5.17
N ALA A 169 3.45 -24.18 4.29
CA ALA A 169 4.49 -24.85 3.49
C ALA A 169 5.21 -23.88 2.51
N ALA A 170 4.56 -22.82 2.02
CA ALA A 170 5.23 -21.80 1.22
C ALA A 170 6.15 -20.94 2.07
N LEU A 171 5.72 -20.57 3.28
CA LEU A 171 6.54 -19.86 4.26
C LEU A 171 7.75 -20.67 4.69
N ASP A 172 7.57 -21.96 5.02
CA ASP A 172 8.66 -22.87 5.41
C ASP A 172 9.70 -23.03 4.28
N ARG A 173 9.24 -23.17 3.03
CA ARG A 173 10.16 -23.26 1.89
C ARG A 173 10.97 -21.98 1.70
N ALA A 174 10.32 -20.81 1.82
CA ALA A 174 11.01 -19.54 1.68
C ALA A 174 12.00 -19.30 2.83
N LEU A 175 11.62 -19.65 4.06
CA LEU A 175 12.52 -19.61 5.22
C LEU A 175 13.73 -20.51 5.03
N ALA A 176 13.53 -21.76 4.57
CA ALA A 176 14.61 -22.71 4.35
C ALA A 176 15.51 -22.33 3.16
N ALA A 177 14.99 -21.60 2.18
CA ALA A 177 15.74 -21.12 1.02
C ALA A 177 16.52 -19.82 1.28
N ALA A 178 16.22 -19.12 2.37
CA ALA A 178 16.91 -17.87 2.72
C ALA A 178 18.37 -18.18 3.12
N ASP A 179 19.31 -17.50 2.47
CA ASP A 179 20.74 -17.58 2.75
C ASP A 179 21.21 -16.59 3.82
N ARG A 180 20.30 -15.88 4.41
CA ARG A 180 20.48 -14.83 5.43
C ARG A 180 19.55 -15.06 6.62
N PRO A 181 19.88 -14.55 7.81
CA PRO A 181 18.95 -14.58 8.94
C PRO A 181 17.63 -13.90 8.59
N VAL A 182 16.53 -14.63 8.68
CA VAL A 182 15.19 -14.05 8.49
C VAL A 182 14.74 -13.40 9.79
N ARG A 183 14.44 -12.09 9.76
CA ARG A 183 14.03 -11.33 10.95
C ARG A 183 12.55 -11.09 11.02
N ALA A 184 11.90 -10.97 9.86
CA ALA A 184 10.48 -10.64 9.84
C ALA A 184 9.75 -11.26 8.64
N LEU A 185 8.43 -11.34 8.78
CA LEU A 185 7.46 -11.52 7.72
C LEU A 185 6.65 -10.23 7.59
N LEU A 186 6.66 -9.60 6.41
CA LEU A 186 5.80 -8.47 6.08
C LEU A 186 4.57 -9.00 5.32
N TYR A 187 3.39 -8.88 5.93
CA TYR A 187 2.14 -9.37 5.36
C TYR A 187 1.12 -8.25 5.20
N THR A 188 0.44 -8.19 4.06
CA THR A 188 -0.53 -7.14 3.75
C THR A 188 -1.95 -7.71 3.67
N SER A 189 -2.86 -7.17 4.46
CA SER A 189 -4.29 -7.47 4.37
C SER A 189 -5.11 -6.23 4.73
N PRO A 190 -6.03 -5.79 3.84
CA PRO A 190 -6.27 -6.26 2.47
C PRO A 190 -5.06 -6.16 1.54
N ASP A 191 -4.98 -7.09 0.59
CA ASP A 191 -3.80 -7.34 -0.25
C ASP A 191 -3.70 -6.37 -1.45
N ASN A 192 -2.48 -5.99 -1.78
CA ASN A 192 -2.09 -5.27 -3.00
C ASN A 192 -1.03 -6.09 -3.74
N PRO A 193 -1.26 -6.58 -4.96
CA PRO A 193 -2.21 -6.06 -5.97
C PRO A 193 -3.55 -6.82 -6.10
N LEU A 194 -3.82 -7.83 -5.29
CA LEU A 194 -4.94 -8.75 -5.52
C LEU A 194 -6.32 -8.14 -5.17
N GLY A 195 -6.37 -7.07 -4.36
CA GLY A 195 -7.64 -6.49 -3.90
C GLY A 195 -8.47 -7.43 -3.01
N ARG A 196 -7.81 -8.34 -2.31
CA ARG A 196 -8.43 -9.41 -1.53
C ARG A 196 -8.29 -9.14 -0.03
N VAL A 197 -9.34 -9.47 0.73
CA VAL A 197 -9.31 -9.51 2.20
C VAL A 197 -8.91 -10.91 2.64
N SER A 198 -7.90 -11.02 3.50
CA SER A 198 -7.50 -12.31 4.07
C SER A 198 -8.55 -12.76 5.11
N PRO A 199 -9.04 -13.99 5.04
CA PRO A 199 -9.89 -14.55 6.08
C PRO A 199 -9.18 -14.57 7.44
N ALA A 200 -9.94 -14.49 8.53
CA ALA A 200 -9.40 -14.54 9.90
C ALA A 200 -8.51 -15.77 10.15
N GLY A 201 -8.86 -16.92 9.57
CA GLY A 201 -8.05 -18.15 9.68
C GLY A 201 -6.70 -18.05 8.97
N ASP A 202 -6.60 -17.34 7.85
CA ASP A 202 -5.33 -17.13 7.14
C ASP A 202 -4.45 -16.15 7.94
N ILE A 203 -5.04 -15.12 8.56
CA ILE A 203 -4.31 -14.18 9.45
C ILE A 203 -3.82 -14.90 10.71
N ALA A 204 -4.68 -15.71 11.35
CA ALA A 204 -4.30 -16.51 12.52
C ALA A 204 -3.14 -17.46 12.19
N MET A 205 -3.19 -18.14 11.05
CA MET A 205 -2.12 -19.03 10.57
C MET A 205 -0.80 -18.28 10.42
N VAL A 206 -0.81 -17.07 9.85
CA VAL A 206 0.42 -16.26 9.68
C VAL A 206 0.98 -15.83 11.04
N ILE A 207 0.13 -15.44 11.98
CA ILE A 207 0.55 -15.08 13.35
C ILE A 207 1.18 -16.28 14.04
N GLU A 208 0.51 -17.44 14.05
CA GLU A 208 0.98 -18.67 14.68
C GLU A 208 2.29 -19.16 14.06
N TRP A 209 2.42 -19.07 12.75
CA TRP A 209 3.66 -19.42 12.05
C TRP A 209 4.82 -18.53 12.47
N ALA A 210 4.63 -17.19 12.48
CA ALA A 210 5.67 -16.24 12.85
C ALA A 210 6.11 -16.41 14.32
N GLU A 211 5.16 -16.66 15.23
CA GLU A 211 5.43 -16.99 16.63
C GLU A 211 6.25 -18.27 16.78
N ALA A 212 5.87 -19.33 16.05
CA ALA A 212 6.54 -20.63 16.12
C ALA A 212 7.99 -20.57 15.62
N VAL A 213 8.24 -19.78 14.58
CA VAL A 213 9.57 -19.58 13.97
C VAL A 213 10.39 -18.56 14.75
N GLY A 214 9.75 -17.67 15.50
CA GLY A 214 10.38 -16.63 16.31
C GLY A 214 10.82 -15.40 15.54
N VAL A 215 10.16 -15.07 14.42
CA VAL A 215 10.37 -13.84 13.63
C VAL A 215 9.34 -12.76 13.97
N HIS A 216 9.65 -11.52 13.66
CA HIS A 216 8.65 -10.43 13.74
C HIS A 216 7.60 -10.61 12.65
N LEU A 217 6.34 -10.29 12.97
CA LEU A 217 5.26 -10.16 12.00
C LEU A 217 4.85 -8.69 11.89
N VAL A 218 5.03 -8.13 10.70
CA VAL A 218 4.60 -6.77 10.38
C VAL A 218 3.36 -6.85 9.49
N MET A 219 2.21 -6.45 10.04
CA MET A 219 0.92 -6.46 9.34
C MET A 219 0.67 -5.08 8.73
N SER A 220 0.68 -5.00 7.40
CA SER A 220 0.28 -3.78 6.68
C SER A 220 -1.22 -3.80 6.44
N GLU A 221 -1.97 -3.00 7.22
CA GLU A 221 -3.44 -2.94 7.21
C GLU A 221 -3.95 -1.63 6.61
N VAL A 222 -3.21 -1.04 5.67
CA VAL A 222 -3.47 0.31 5.12
C VAL A 222 -4.76 0.42 4.30
N TYR A 223 -5.40 -0.70 3.95
CA TYR A 223 -6.68 -0.77 3.22
C TYR A 223 -7.84 -1.27 4.09
N ALA A 224 -7.71 -1.27 5.41
CA ALA A 224 -8.66 -1.83 6.37
C ALA A 224 -10.10 -1.31 6.21
N LEU A 225 -10.27 -0.04 5.86
CA LEU A 225 -11.58 0.60 5.66
C LEU A 225 -12.02 0.58 4.19
N SER A 226 -11.10 0.36 3.25
CA SER A 226 -11.36 0.33 1.81
C SER A 226 -11.86 -1.05 1.35
N VAL A 227 -12.83 -1.61 2.08
CA VAL A 227 -13.46 -2.93 1.81
C VAL A 227 -14.89 -2.69 1.35
N TYR A 228 -15.32 -3.35 0.28
CA TYR A 228 -16.63 -3.18 -0.33
C TYR A 228 -17.29 -4.52 -0.68
N GLY A 229 -18.56 -4.48 -1.08
CA GLY A 229 -19.39 -5.69 -1.22
C GLY A 229 -19.66 -6.34 0.14
N ASP A 230 -19.71 -7.68 0.16
CA ASP A 230 -20.02 -8.48 1.35
C ASP A 230 -18.76 -8.89 2.15
N ALA A 231 -17.58 -8.41 1.79
CA ALA A 231 -16.34 -8.78 2.49
C ALA A 231 -16.20 -8.00 3.81
N GLU A 232 -15.65 -8.66 4.80
CA GLU A 232 -15.34 -8.07 6.10
C GLU A 232 -13.85 -8.11 6.37
N PHE A 233 -13.28 -6.98 6.80
CA PHE A 233 -11.90 -6.89 7.25
C PHE A 233 -11.77 -7.37 8.69
N VAL A 234 -10.74 -8.17 8.94
CA VAL A 234 -10.32 -8.59 10.29
C VAL A 234 -8.88 -8.13 10.51
N SER A 235 -8.65 -7.30 11.52
CA SER A 235 -7.29 -6.90 11.90
C SER A 235 -6.59 -8.05 12.63
N ALA A 236 -5.29 -8.22 12.39
CA ALA A 236 -4.46 -9.15 13.16
C ALA A 236 -4.48 -8.82 14.65
N GLY A 237 -4.58 -7.54 15.00
CA GLY A 237 -4.69 -7.08 16.38
C GLY A 237 -5.96 -7.56 17.10
N SER A 238 -7.06 -7.80 16.37
CA SER A 238 -8.30 -8.30 16.96
C SER A 238 -8.26 -9.80 17.33
N LEU A 239 -7.31 -10.55 16.74
CA LEU A 239 -7.19 -11.98 16.95
C LEU A 239 -6.32 -12.35 18.17
N ARG A 240 -5.74 -11.35 18.83
CA ARG A 240 -4.88 -11.55 20.00
C ARG A 240 -5.29 -10.63 21.16
N ALA A 241 -5.19 -11.15 22.40
CA ALA A 241 -5.42 -10.33 23.59
C ALA A 241 -4.32 -9.27 23.75
N THR A 242 -3.08 -9.59 23.36
CA THR A 242 -1.93 -8.69 23.29
C THR A 242 -1.20 -8.90 21.97
N LEU A 243 -0.51 -7.87 21.46
CA LEU A 243 0.36 -8.03 20.29
C LEU A 243 1.68 -8.73 20.68
N GLY A 244 2.08 -8.61 21.95
CA GLY A 244 3.38 -9.10 22.41
C GLY A 244 4.54 -8.35 21.75
N ASP A 245 5.74 -8.96 21.79
CA ASP A 245 6.96 -8.27 21.38
C ASP A 245 7.21 -8.28 19.86
N ARG A 246 6.47 -9.11 19.10
CA ARG A 246 6.82 -9.38 17.70
C ARG A 246 5.71 -9.15 16.69
N LEU A 247 4.48 -8.87 17.10
CA LEU A 247 3.41 -8.48 16.19
C LEU A 247 3.32 -6.95 16.15
N HIS A 248 3.45 -6.39 14.95
CA HIS A 248 3.38 -4.94 14.72
C HIS A 248 2.33 -4.65 13.65
N LEU A 249 1.50 -3.63 13.88
CA LEU A 249 0.48 -3.22 12.91
C LEU A 249 0.88 -1.88 12.29
N VAL A 250 0.74 -1.79 10.98
CA VAL A 250 0.99 -0.57 10.20
C VAL A 250 -0.29 -0.14 9.51
N TRP A 251 -0.71 1.09 9.78
CA TRP A 251 -1.84 1.72 9.13
C TRP A 251 -1.48 3.13 8.66
N ALA A 252 -2.24 3.72 7.72
CA ALA A 252 -1.98 5.08 7.26
C ALA A 252 -3.24 5.74 6.69
N PHE A 253 -3.27 7.06 6.76
CA PHE A 253 -4.31 7.91 6.15
C PHE A 253 -4.29 7.88 4.62
N SER A 254 -3.19 7.42 4.01
CA SER A 254 -2.94 7.49 2.58
C SER A 254 -3.99 6.79 1.71
N LYS A 255 -4.54 5.67 2.18
CA LYS A 255 -5.46 4.82 1.41
C LYS A 255 -6.89 4.95 1.91
N ASP A 256 -7.13 4.57 3.15
CA ASP A 256 -8.46 4.57 3.76
C ASP A 256 -9.10 5.96 3.84
N LEU A 257 -8.30 6.99 4.13
CA LEU A 257 -8.78 8.39 4.11
C LEU A 257 -8.31 9.16 2.86
N ALA A 258 -7.82 8.48 1.82
CA ALA A 258 -7.43 9.08 0.54
C ALA A 258 -6.51 10.31 0.67
N MET A 259 -5.68 10.36 1.72
CA MET A 259 -4.82 11.50 2.07
C MET A 259 -3.33 11.17 1.92
N SER A 260 -2.92 10.58 0.79
CA SER A 260 -1.53 10.20 0.52
C SER A 260 -0.56 11.40 0.62
N GLY A 261 -1.00 12.59 0.23
CA GLY A 261 -0.24 13.84 0.29
C GLY A 261 -0.04 14.40 1.71
N PHE A 262 -0.81 13.96 2.70
CA PHE A 262 -0.67 14.40 4.10
C PHE A 262 0.47 13.72 4.83
N ARG A 263 1.01 12.65 4.24
CA ARG A 263 2.17 11.94 4.80
C ARG A 263 1.98 11.60 6.28
N CYS A 264 0.96 10.82 6.63
CA CYS A 264 0.71 10.38 7.99
C CYS A 264 0.45 8.88 8.02
N GLY A 265 1.31 8.16 8.72
CA GLY A 265 1.24 6.71 8.95
C GLY A 265 1.39 6.40 10.43
N THR A 266 1.06 5.19 10.81
CA THR A 266 0.96 4.76 12.20
C THR A 266 1.58 3.39 12.36
N LEU A 267 2.46 3.24 13.35
CA LEU A 267 2.88 1.99 13.93
C LEU A 267 2.10 1.75 15.23
N ILE A 268 1.57 0.55 15.41
CA ILE A 268 1.06 0.07 16.69
C ILE A 268 1.95 -1.10 17.11
N SER A 269 2.58 -0.99 18.26
CA SER A 269 3.47 -2.01 18.82
C SER A 269 3.34 -2.03 20.34
N GLU A 270 3.37 -3.21 20.93
CA GLU A 270 3.43 -3.39 22.39
C GLU A 270 4.86 -3.71 22.86
N ASN A 271 5.84 -3.63 21.97
CA ASN A 271 7.25 -3.78 22.29
C ASN A 271 7.86 -2.42 22.67
N ASP A 272 8.11 -2.21 23.97
CA ASP A 272 8.65 -0.96 24.50
C ASP A 272 10.02 -0.62 23.91
N ASP A 273 10.88 -1.61 23.66
CA ASP A 273 12.22 -1.39 23.11
C ASP A 273 12.14 -0.93 21.66
N VAL A 274 11.23 -1.50 20.85
CA VAL A 274 10.95 -1.05 19.49
C VAL A 274 10.45 0.39 19.50
N LEU A 275 9.49 0.72 20.35
CA LEU A 275 8.93 2.08 20.43
C LEU A 275 9.97 3.09 20.90
N ARG A 276 10.83 2.73 21.86
CA ARG A 276 11.94 3.60 22.29
C ARG A 276 12.96 3.85 21.19
N ALA A 277 13.33 2.82 20.44
CA ALA A 277 14.27 2.98 19.33
C ALA A 277 13.66 3.77 18.16
N VAL A 278 12.39 3.50 17.80
CA VAL A 278 11.65 4.27 16.79
C VAL A 278 11.53 5.75 17.20
N ARG A 279 11.39 6.06 18.51
CA ARG A 279 11.36 7.43 19.02
C ARG A 279 12.64 8.20 18.68
N GLU A 280 13.80 7.57 18.77
CA GLU A 280 15.08 8.20 18.41
C GLU A 280 15.16 8.49 16.90
N LEU A 281 14.59 7.63 16.07
CA LEU A 281 14.55 7.82 14.62
C LEU A 281 13.46 8.80 14.16
N ALA A 282 12.42 9.00 14.95
CA ALA A 282 11.25 9.80 14.59
C ALA A 282 11.58 11.27 14.30
N TYR A 283 12.71 11.78 14.77
CA TYR A 283 13.19 13.12 14.45
C TYR A 283 13.22 13.40 12.93
N TRP A 284 13.59 12.40 12.14
CA TRP A 284 13.65 12.51 10.67
C TRP A 284 12.35 12.09 9.96
N GLY A 285 11.38 11.59 10.71
CA GLY A 285 10.11 11.09 10.16
C GLY A 285 8.86 11.71 10.80
N ALA A 286 9.01 12.79 11.57
CA ALA A 286 7.90 13.42 12.29
C ALA A 286 6.85 14.03 11.34
N VAL A 287 5.58 13.93 11.75
CA VAL A 287 4.45 14.56 11.05
C VAL A 287 4.24 15.99 11.53
N SER A 288 3.96 16.93 10.61
CA SER A 288 3.75 18.34 10.94
C SER A 288 2.60 18.56 11.91
N GLY A 289 2.69 19.61 12.75
CA GLY A 289 1.63 19.99 13.69
C GLY A 289 0.30 20.33 13.00
N ASP A 290 0.34 20.99 11.84
CA ASP A 290 -0.85 21.28 11.02
C ASP A 290 -1.56 19.98 10.57
N THR A 291 -0.79 19.01 10.05
CA THR A 291 -1.33 17.70 9.66
C THR A 291 -1.94 16.97 10.85
N GLN A 292 -1.22 16.89 11.97
CA GLN A 292 -1.73 16.23 13.17
C GLN A 292 -3.02 16.89 13.69
N TRP A 293 -3.09 18.22 13.64
CA TRP A 293 -4.27 18.95 14.06
C TRP A 293 -5.48 18.62 13.16
N ALA A 294 -5.32 18.80 11.85
CA ALA A 294 -6.40 18.56 10.89
C ALA A 294 -6.91 17.11 10.96
N LEU A 295 -6.00 16.14 10.92
CA LEU A 295 -6.36 14.72 10.99
C LEU A 295 -6.96 14.36 12.36
N GLY A 296 -6.44 14.92 13.46
CA GLY A 296 -6.97 14.70 14.80
C GLY A 296 -8.41 15.20 14.95
N CYS A 297 -8.75 16.33 14.32
CA CYS A 297 -10.14 16.83 14.29
C CYS A 297 -11.05 15.96 13.42
N MET A 298 -10.53 15.39 12.34
CA MET A 298 -11.32 14.50 11.48
C MET A 298 -11.63 13.17 12.16
N VAL A 299 -10.64 12.49 12.74
CA VAL A 299 -10.82 11.17 13.34
C VAL A 299 -11.61 11.18 14.65
N THR A 300 -11.87 12.34 15.24
CA THR A 300 -12.74 12.48 16.42
C THR A 300 -14.20 12.77 16.08
N ASP A 301 -14.52 13.00 14.81
CA ASP A 301 -15.91 13.18 14.36
C ASP A 301 -16.45 11.84 13.88
N ASP A 302 -16.88 11.02 14.83
CA ASP A 302 -17.35 9.65 14.57
C ASP A 302 -18.48 9.59 13.55
N ALA A 303 -19.43 10.52 13.62
CA ALA A 303 -20.55 10.56 12.70
C ALA A 303 -20.09 10.83 11.25
N TRP A 304 -19.15 11.78 11.09
CA TRP A 304 -18.55 12.05 9.79
C TRP A 304 -17.72 10.87 9.27
N ILE A 305 -16.95 10.19 10.14
CA ILE A 305 -16.16 9.02 9.75
C ILE A 305 -17.08 7.90 9.25
N ASP A 306 -18.17 7.62 9.96
CA ASP A 306 -19.11 6.56 9.55
C ASP A 306 -19.76 6.88 8.19
N GLU A 307 -20.20 8.13 7.97
CA GLU A 307 -20.74 8.58 6.69
C GLU A 307 -19.68 8.53 5.57
N TYR A 308 -18.47 9.02 5.84
CA TYR A 308 -17.35 9.01 4.90
C TYR A 308 -17.00 7.58 4.46
N VAL A 309 -16.85 6.65 5.41
CA VAL A 309 -16.48 5.26 5.11
C VAL A 309 -17.57 4.57 4.30
N ALA A 310 -18.85 4.79 4.64
CA ALA A 310 -19.96 4.23 3.89
C ALA A 310 -19.99 4.75 2.44
N GLU A 311 -19.83 6.05 2.24
CA GLU A 311 -19.84 6.67 0.91
C GLU A 311 -18.59 6.28 0.10
N MET A 312 -17.41 6.25 0.73
CA MET A 312 -16.17 5.81 0.10
C MET A 312 -16.31 4.38 -0.45
N ARG A 313 -16.82 3.46 0.36
CA ARG A 313 -17.05 2.06 -0.03
C ARG A 313 -18.04 1.95 -1.19
N SER A 314 -19.11 2.71 -1.15
CA SER A 314 -20.10 2.78 -2.22
C SER A 314 -19.49 3.26 -3.55
N ARG A 315 -18.68 4.33 -3.51
CA ARG A 315 -18.00 4.85 -4.71
C ARG A 315 -16.93 3.90 -5.23
N LEU A 316 -16.17 3.23 -4.35
CA LEU A 316 -15.21 2.21 -4.73
C LEU A 316 -15.90 1.03 -5.44
N GLU A 317 -16.97 0.50 -4.86
CA GLU A 317 -17.74 -0.59 -5.46
C GLU A 317 -18.34 -0.19 -6.81
N THR A 318 -18.89 1.02 -6.91
CA THR A 318 -19.44 1.56 -8.16
C THR A 318 -18.38 1.62 -9.25
N SER A 319 -17.20 2.15 -8.95
CA SER A 319 -16.10 2.24 -9.91
C SER A 319 -15.54 0.86 -10.27
N TYR A 320 -15.35 -0.03 -9.30
CA TYR A 320 -14.96 -1.42 -9.53
C TYR A 320 -15.93 -2.13 -10.49
N ARG A 321 -17.24 -2.08 -10.22
CA ARG A 321 -18.26 -2.69 -11.05
C ARG A 321 -18.34 -2.08 -12.46
N ALA A 322 -18.10 -0.78 -12.59
CA ALA A 322 -18.07 -0.12 -13.90
C ALA A 322 -16.89 -0.61 -14.75
N VAL A 323 -15.70 -0.67 -14.16
CA VAL A 323 -14.48 -1.13 -14.82
C VAL A 323 -14.56 -2.64 -15.17
N THR A 324 -15.01 -3.48 -14.25
CA THR A 324 -15.09 -4.92 -14.48
C THR A 324 -16.11 -5.28 -15.57
N ARG A 325 -17.23 -4.55 -15.69
CA ARG A 325 -18.16 -4.72 -16.82
C ARG A 325 -17.49 -4.53 -18.18
N VAL A 326 -16.56 -3.58 -18.31
CA VAL A 326 -15.82 -3.37 -19.56
C VAL A 326 -14.84 -4.52 -19.80
N LEU A 327 -14.13 -4.96 -18.76
CA LEU A 327 -13.24 -6.12 -18.85
C LEU A 327 -14.00 -7.38 -19.29
N ASP A 328 -15.14 -7.65 -18.67
CA ASP A 328 -16.01 -8.80 -19.00
C ASP A 328 -16.52 -8.73 -20.45
N ALA A 329 -17.01 -7.55 -20.88
CA ALA A 329 -17.49 -7.35 -22.23
C ALA A 329 -16.38 -7.53 -23.29
N ALA A 330 -15.13 -7.16 -22.94
CA ALA A 330 -13.95 -7.37 -23.78
C ALA A 330 -13.38 -8.80 -23.63
N GLY A 331 -13.93 -9.62 -22.75
CA GLY A 331 -13.46 -10.96 -22.43
C GLY A 331 -12.07 -10.95 -21.81
N ILE A 332 -11.69 -9.92 -21.05
CA ILE A 332 -10.42 -9.81 -20.33
C ILE A 332 -10.59 -10.43 -18.94
N PRO A 333 -9.93 -11.57 -18.65
CA PRO A 333 -10.03 -12.20 -17.34
C PRO A 333 -9.42 -11.30 -16.26
N HIS A 334 -10.01 -11.31 -15.07
CA HIS A 334 -9.50 -10.57 -13.92
C HIS A 334 -9.82 -11.31 -12.61
N LEU A 335 -9.03 -11.06 -11.59
CA LEU A 335 -9.29 -11.61 -10.27
C LEU A 335 -10.40 -10.80 -9.58
N PRO A 336 -11.35 -11.46 -8.91
CA PRO A 336 -12.32 -10.76 -8.07
C PRO A 336 -11.62 -9.98 -6.96
N ALA A 337 -11.96 -8.69 -6.84
CA ALA A 337 -11.49 -7.84 -5.76
C ALA A 337 -12.67 -7.41 -4.87
N ALA A 338 -12.41 -7.30 -3.59
CA ALA A 338 -13.38 -6.88 -2.57
C ALA A 338 -12.78 -5.80 -1.64
N ALA A 339 -11.59 -5.34 -1.94
CA ALA A 339 -10.90 -4.30 -1.15
C ALA A 339 -9.87 -3.55 -1.98
N GLY A 340 -9.41 -2.43 -1.43
CA GLY A 340 -8.40 -1.59 -2.05
C GLY A 340 -8.95 -0.77 -3.20
N LEU A 341 -8.04 -0.31 -4.05
CA LEU A 341 -8.28 0.73 -5.06
C LEU A 341 -8.05 0.20 -6.48
N PHE A 342 -7.87 -1.10 -6.62
CA PHE A 342 -7.33 -1.76 -7.81
C PHE A 342 -7.85 -3.19 -7.95
N LEU A 343 -7.64 -3.75 -9.14
CA LEU A 343 -7.84 -5.16 -9.45
C LEU A 343 -6.64 -5.68 -10.27
N LEU A 344 -6.49 -7.00 -10.35
CA LEU A 344 -5.49 -7.67 -11.16
C LEU A 344 -6.15 -8.29 -12.39
N ALA A 345 -5.77 -7.83 -13.60
CA ALA A 345 -6.23 -8.37 -14.86
C ALA A 345 -5.18 -9.34 -15.45
N ASP A 346 -5.66 -10.40 -16.10
CA ASP A 346 -4.84 -11.44 -16.73
C ASP A 346 -4.79 -11.21 -18.25
N LEU A 347 -3.63 -10.75 -18.72
CA LEU A 347 -3.37 -10.49 -20.14
C LEU A 347 -2.47 -11.55 -20.78
N ARG A 348 -2.21 -12.68 -20.11
CA ARG A 348 -1.29 -13.73 -20.58
C ARG A 348 -1.56 -14.19 -22.00
N ARG A 349 -2.83 -14.30 -22.41
CA ARG A 349 -3.23 -14.74 -23.76
C ARG A 349 -2.86 -13.75 -24.89
N TRP A 350 -2.52 -12.52 -24.54
CA TRP A 350 -2.11 -11.49 -25.52
C TRP A 350 -0.60 -11.28 -25.58
N LEU A 351 0.14 -12.03 -24.82
CA LEU A 351 1.60 -12.06 -24.94
C LEU A 351 1.97 -12.87 -26.22
N ASP A 352 2.94 -12.36 -26.96
CA ASP A 352 3.52 -13.08 -28.09
C ASP A 352 4.42 -14.26 -27.64
N ALA A 353 4.89 -14.24 -26.40
CA ALA A 353 5.60 -15.32 -25.73
C ALA A 353 5.42 -15.19 -24.20
N PRO A 354 5.50 -16.27 -23.42
CA PRO A 354 5.38 -16.21 -21.96
C PRO A 354 6.69 -15.71 -21.31
N THR A 355 7.07 -14.48 -21.61
CA THR A 355 8.32 -13.87 -21.14
C THR A 355 8.09 -12.45 -20.60
N TRP A 356 8.93 -12.03 -19.65
CA TRP A 356 8.91 -10.67 -19.10
C TRP A 356 9.12 -9.59 -20.16
N GLU A 357 9.90 -9.90 -21.18
CA GLU A 357 10.11 -9.01 -22.31
C GLU A 357 8.82 -8.81 -23.12
N ALA A 358 8.01 -9.85 -23.30
CA ALA A 358 6.71 -9.75 -23.95
C ALA A 358 5.70 -8.94 -23.09
N GLU A 359 5.71 -9.11 -21.77
CA GLU A 359 4.92 -8.27 -20.86
C GLU A 359 5.32 -6.80 -20.98
N ARG A 360 6.63 -6.52 -20.98
CA ARG A 360 7.13 -5.15 -21.15
C ARG A 360 6.67 -4.54 -22.47
N ARG A 361 6.80 -5.27 -23.59
CA ARG A 361 6.32 -4.79 -24.91
C ARG A 361 4.82 -4.53 -24.91
N LEU A 362 4.01 -5.41 -24.31
CA LEU A 362 2.57 -5.21 -24.22
C LEU A 362 2.23 -3.97 -23.39
N TRP A 363 2.89 -3.77 -22.24
CA TRP A 363 2.73 -2.56 -21.42
C TRP A 363 3.11 -1.30 -22.20
N GLU A 364 4.25 -1.30 -22.94
CA GLU A 364 4.69 -0.17 -23.78
C GLU A 364 3.67 0.13 -24.87
N ARG A 365 3.08 -0.89 -25.49
CA ARG A 365 2.02 -0.70 -26.50
C ARG A 365 0.78 -0.03 -25.89
N ILE A 366 0.30 -0.50 -24.75
CA ILE A 366 -0.83 0.12 -24.04
C ILE A 366 -0.52 1.58 -23.71
N LEU A 367 0.68 1.86 -23.24
CA LEU A 367 1.11 3.20 -22.88
C LEU A 367 1.20 4.14 -24.11
N THR A 368 1.75 3.66 -25.23
CA THR A 368 2.07 4.49 -26.39
C THR A 368 0.94 4.59 -27.42
N GLU A 369 0.18 3.51 -27.62
CA GLU A 369 -0.90 3.49 -28.60
C GLU A 369 -2.20 4.13 -28.10
N VAL A 370 -2.47 4.01 -26.78
CA VAL A 370 -3.75 4.46 -26.20
C VAL A 370 -3.63 5.35 -24.97
N ASN A 371 -2.41 5.76 -24.63
CA ASN A 371 -2.11 6.72 -23.56
C ASN A 371 -2.64 6.31 -22.17
N VAL A 372 -2.61 5.00 -21.89
CA VAL A 372 -3.02 4.41 -20.60
C VAL A 372 -1.83 3.79 -19.90
N ASN A 373 -1.66 4.07 -18.62
CA ASN A 373 -0.60 3.47 -17.81
C ASN A 373 -1.20 2.58 -16.73
N VAL A 374 -0.83 1.30 -16.74
CA VAL A 374 -1.17 0.29 -15.73
C VAL A 374 0.10 -0.19 -15.04
N THR A 375 -0.01 -0.84 -13.88
CA THR A 375 1.16 -1.44 -13.22
C THR A 375 1.42 -2.83 -13.79
N PRO A 376 2.59 -3.09 -14.40
CA PRO A 376 2.95 -4.42 -14.88
C PRO A 376 3.05 -5.44 -13.73
N GLY A 377 2.76 -6.70 -14.01
CA GLY A 377 2.85 -7.80 -13.04
C GLY A 377 4.27 -8.01 -12.49
N SER A 378 5.28 -7.79 -13.33
CA SER A 378 6.69 -7.83 -12.94
C SER A 378 6.99 -6.85 -11.80
N ALA A 379 6.42 -5.65 -11.82
CA ALA A 379 6.60 -4.68 -10.74
C ALA A 379 5.91 -5.12 -9.42
N CYS A 380 4.91 -5.98 -9.49
CA CYS A 380 4.26 -6.58 -8.33
C CYS A 380 4.89 -7.93 -7.93
N HIS A 381 6.02 -8.30 -8.56
CA HIS A 381 6.74 -9.56 -8.31
C HIS A 381 5.86 -10.80 -8.47
N ILE A 382 4.94 -10.79 -9.44
CA ILE A 382 4.18 -11.98 -9.86
C ILE A 382 5.17 -12.99 -10.44
N VAL A 383 4.95 -14.28 -10.21
CA VAL A 383 5.89 -15.34 -10.62
C VAL A 383 5.89 -15.63 -12.12
N GLU A 384 4.89 -15.15 -12.85
CA GLU A 384 4.73 -15.36 -14.29
C GLU A 384 4.26 -14.08 -14.99
N PRO A 385 4.73 -13.82 -16.23
CA PRO A 385 4.41 -12.60 -16.96
C PRO A 385 2.97 -12.57 -17.46
N GLY A 386 2.45 -11.35 -17.69
CA GLY A 386 1.19 -11.11 -18.36
C GLY A 386 0.05 -10.66 -17.47
N PHE A 387 0.31 -10.36 -16.23
CA PHE A 387 -0.68 -9.71 -15.36
C PHE A 387 -0.46 -8.19 -15.31
N VAL A 388 -1.53 -7.44 -15.10
CA VAL A 388 -1.47 -6.01 -14.85
C VAL A 388 -2.40 -5.62 -13.71
N ARG A 389 -1.93 -4.72 -12.83
CA ARG A 389 -2.80 -4.11 -11.83
C ARG A 389 -3.42 -2.85 -12.40
N ILE A 390 -4.74 -2.73 -12.32
CA ILE A 390 -5.54 -1.59 -12.77
C ILE A 390 -6.10 -0.87 -11.54
N CYS A 391 -5.69 0.38 -11.31
CA CYS A 391 -6.20 1.21 -10.23
C CYS A 391 -7.44 1.97 -10.69
N PHE A 392 -8.62 1.47 -10.36
CA PHE A 392 -9.91 2.02 -10.80
C PHE A 392 -10.37 3.25 -10.01
N ALA A 393 -9.70 3.58 -8.90
CA ALA A 393 -9.99 4.74 -8.07
C ALA A 393 -9.02 5.93 -8.28
N ALA A 394 -8.02 5.77 -9.18
CA ALA A 394 -6.98 6.79 -9.42
C ALA A 394 -7.47 8.01 -10.21
N VAL A 395 -8.62 7.90 -10.86
CA VAL A 395 -9.28 8.93 -11.68
C VAL A 395 -10.80 8.83 -11.47
N PRO A 396 -11.60 9.80 -11.94
CA PRO A 396 -13.06 9.65 -11.98
C PRO A 396 -13.50 8.37 -12.69
N THR A 397 -14.62 7.79 -12.27
CA THR A 397 -15.09 6.48 -12.75
C THR A 397 -15.27 6.42 -14.26
N ASP A 398 -15.79 7.46 -14.89
CA ASP A 398 -15.94 7.55 -16.34
C ASP A 398 -14.59 7.55 -17.08
N VAL A 399 -13.59 8.23 -16.54
CA VAL A 399 -12.21 8.22 -17.05
C VAL A 399 -11.57 6.85 -16.86
N ALA A 400 -11.81 6.17 -15.73
CA ALA A 400 -11.32 4.81 -15.52
C ALA A 400 -11.93 3.82 -16.53
N VAL A 401 -13.23 3.92 -16.78
CA VAL A 401 -13.94 3.16 -17.82
C VAL A 401 -13.32 3.42 -19.20
N THR A 402 -13.16 4.69 -19.60
CA THR A 402 -12.49 5.06 -20.85
C THR A 402 -11.08 4.46 -20.95
N GLY A 403 -10.32 4.46 -19.86
CA GLY A 403 -8.97 3.87 -19.84
C GLY A 403 -8.99 2.37 -20.12
N VAL A 404 -9.94 1.64 -19.55
CA VAL A 404 -10.07 0.19 -19.78
C VAL A 404 -10.64 -0.10 -21.17
N GLU A 405 -11.55 0.71 -21.70
CA GLU A 405 -12.01 0.62 -23.10
C GLU A 405 -10.86 0.82 -24.08
N ARG A 406 -10.00 1.82 -23.87
CA ARG A 406 -8.79 2.04 -24.67
C ARG A 406 -7.82 0.84 -24.58
N LEU A 407 -7.59 0.31 -23.39
CA LEU A 407 -6.78 -0.90 -23.19
C LEU A 407 -7.37 -2.07 -23.99
N ALA A 408 -8.68 -2.29 -23.94
CA ALA A 408 -9.36 -3.35 -24.69
C ALA A 408 -9.17 -3.21 -26.22
N THR A 409 -9.10 -2.00 -26.77
CA THR A 409 -8.86 -1.79 -28.20
C THR A 409 -7.46 -2.25 -28.66
N VAL A 410 -6.45 -2.13 -27.83
CA VAL A 410 -5.09 -2.64 -28.09
C VAL A 410 -5.07 -4.15 -28.09
N LEU A 411 -5.86 -4.78 -27.20
CA LEU A 411 -5.94 -6.23 -27.06
C LEU A 411 -6.79 -6.90 -28.14
N GLY A 412 -7.71 -6.17 -28.77
CA GLY A 412 -8.55 -6.66 -29.86
C GLY A 412 -7.89 -6.62 -31.24
N ARG A 413 -6.70 -6.04 -31.34
CA ARG A 413 -5.87 -5.95 -32.56
C ARG A 413 -4.79 -7.04 -32.55
#